data_c8754f20330d9c1abc51a6038b5d513f
#
_entry.id   c8754f20330d9c1abc51a6038b5d513f
#
_cell.length_a   1.000
_cell.length_b   1.000
_cell.length_c   1.000
_cell.angle_alpha   90.00
_cell.angle_beta   90.00
_cell.angle_gamma   90.00
#
_symmetry.space_group_name_H-M   'P 1'
#
loop_
_entity.id
_entity.type
_entity.pdbx_description
1 polymer ?
#
loop_
_entity_poly.entity_id
_entity_poly.type
_entity_poly.pdbx_seq_one_letter_code
_entity_poly.pdbx_strand_id
1 'polypeptide(L)'
;MPVHRINSLWLKHISSARPVVRVIGYCIALAFALCSALFVAAELNPQKMQAVMQSRYGSDGVALLGAWNRMLDSSRSLDNREKITQVNDFFNRHIRYTDDVTLWQKSDYWATPLETMGVRAGDCEDFTIAKYMSLLELGIPTEQLRLIYVRAQIGGAQSKRFQAHMVLGYYSSADAEPLILDNLISRIEPASKRPDLRPVFSFNSEGLWVGNSAQSQADPTARLSRWRDLLARVREEGF
;
A
#
# COMPACT_ATOMS: atom_id res chain seq x y z
N MET A 1 -79.04 -32.75 -2.89
CA MET A 1 -78.17 -32.49 -4.06
C MET A 1 -76.75 -32.68 -3.61
N PRO A 2 -75.92 -33.44 -4.33
CA PRO A 2 -74.85 -34.24 -3.70
C PRO A 2 -73.53 -33.44 -3.53
N VAL A 3 -72.92 -33.70 -2.41
CA VAL A 3 -71.56 -33.26 -2.04
C VAL A 3 -70.53 -34.18 -2.71
N HIS A 4 -69.70 -33.64 -3.61
CA HIS A 4 -68.59 -34.39 -4.21
C HIS A 4 -67.38 -34.47 -3.24
N ARG A 5 -67.09 -35.69 -2.81
CA ARG A 5 -65.80 -36.06 -2.16
C ARG A 5 -64.69 -35.97 -3.18
N ILE A 6 -63.66 -35.13 -2.91
CA ILE A 6 -62.45 -35.16 -3.64
C ILE A 6 -61.40 -36.01 -2.91
N ASN A 7 -60.93 -37.04 -3.60
CA ASN A 7 -60.04 -38.09 -3.15
C ASN A 7 -58.68 -37.56 -2.66
N SER A 8 -58.30 -38.02 -1.47
CA SER A 8 -57.00 -37.87 -0.81
C SER A 8 -55.97 -38.88 -1.36
N LEU A 9 -55.41 -38.70 -2.55
CA LEU A 9 -54.42 -39.62 -3.14
C LEU A 9 -53.19 -38.98 -3.79
N TRP A 10 -52.84 -37.75 -3.42
CA TRP A 10 -51.68 -37.05 -3.99
C TRP A 10 -50.58 -36.60 -2.99
N LEU A 11 -50.52 -37.18 -1.81
CA LEU A 11 -49.52 -36.83 -0.79
C LEU A 11 -48.62 -37.99 -0.36
N LYS A 12 -48.13 -38.78 -1.29
CA LYS A 12 -47.10 -39.79 -0.99
C LYS A 12 -46.11 -39.95 -2.13
N HIS A 13 -45.36 -38.92 -2.49
CA HIS A 13 -44.12 -39.08 -3.31
C HIS A 13 -43.23 -37.85 -3.25
N ILE A 14 -42.90 -37.35 -2.05
CA ILE A 14 -41.73 -36.48 -1.87
C ILE A 14 -40.99 -36.94 -0.61
N SER A 15 -40.31 -38.05 -0.72
CA SER A 15 -39.35 -38.46 0.31
C SER A 15 -38.41 -39.51 -0.27
N SER A 16 -37.44 -39.07 -1.06
CA SER A 16 -36.12 -39.71 -1.20
C SER A 16 -35.20 -38.84 -2.06
N ALA A 17 -34.88 -37.62 -1.61
CA ALA A 17 -33.70 -36.92 -2.15
C ALA A 17 -32.48 -37.64 -1.58
N ARG A 18 -31.79 -38.34 -2.46
CA ARG A 18 -30.68 -39.26 -2.21
C ARG A 18 -29.55 -38.61 -1.41
N PRO A 19 -28.87 -39.31 -0.49
CA PRO A 19 -27.77 -38.80 0.33
C PRO A 19 -26.58 -38.28 -0.50
N VAL A 20 -26.47 -38.66 -1.76
CA VAL A 20 -25.39 -38.24 -2.71
C VAL A 20 -25.38 -36.72 -2.96
N VAL A 21 -26.55 -36.06 -3.02
CA VAL A 21 -26.60 -34.59 -3.30
C VAL A 21 -26.12 -33.79 -2.08
N ARG A 22 -26.31 -34.29 -0.86
CA ARG A 22 -25.82 -33.65 0.37
C ARG A 22 -24.31 -33.76 0.51
N VAL A 23 -23.71 -34.91 0.15
CA VAL A 23 -22.27 -35.13 0.20
C VAL A 23 -21.53 -34.24 -0.82
N ILE A 24 -22.06 -34.09 -2.04
CA ILE A 24 -21.49 -33.21 -3.07
C ILE A 24 -21.55 -31.75 -2.62
N GLY A 25 -22.64 -31.30 -1.98
CA GLY A 25 -22.75 -29.94 -1.45
C GLY A 25 -21.72 -29.62 -0.36
N TYR A 26 -21.43 -30.58 0.53
CA TYR A 26 -20.38 -30.42 1.56
C TYR A 26 -18.97 -30.44 1.00
N CYS A 27 -18.69 -31.25 -0.02
CA CYS A 27 -17.39 -31.28 -0.69
C CYS A 27 -17.10 -30.00 -1.46
N ILE A 28 -18.10 -29.40 -2.11
CA ILE A 28 -17.95 -28.12 -2.83
C ILE A 28 -17.75 -26.97 -1.82
N ALA A 29 -18.49 -26.95 -0.69
CA ALA A 29 -18.31 -25.94 0.36
C ALA A 29 -16.94 -26.05 1.05
N LEU A 30 -16.44 -27.27 1.29
CA LEU A 30 -15.09 -27.48 1.83
C LEU A 30 -13.99 -27.09 0.82
N ALA A 31 -14.16 -27.36 -0.46
CA ALA A 31 -13.21 -26.95 -1.50
C ALA A 31 -13.16 -25.41 -1.65
N PHE A 32 -14.29 -24.71 -1.52
CA PHE A 32 -14.33 -23.25 -1.51
C PHE A 32 -13.69 -22.67 -0.24
N ALA A 33 -13.88 -23.28 0.92
CA ALA A 33 -13.25 -22.84 2.16
C ALA A 33 -11.73 -23.08 2.21
N LEU A 34 -11.23 -24.13 1.54
CA LEU A 34 -9.77 -24.37 1.39
C LEU A 34 -9.12 -23.46 0.32
N CYS A 35 -9.86 -23.03 -0.69
CA CYS A 35 -9.32 -22.13 -1.73
C CYS A 35 -9.17 -20.68 -1.26
N SER A 36 -9.91 -20.26 -0.23
CA SER A 36 -9.80 -18.92 0.37
C SER A 36 -8.60 -18.76 1.33
N ALA A 37 -7.89 -19.82 1.64
CA ALA A 37 -6.79 -19.80 2.63
C ALA A 37 -5.39 -19.67 2.01
N LEU A 38 -5.26 -19.38 0.72
CA LEU A 38 -3.95 -19.28 0.04
C LEU A 38 -3.65 -17.88 -0.51
N PHE A 39 -4.21 -16.83 0.06
CA PHE A 39 -3.56 -15.53 -0.02
C PHE A 39 -2.45 -15.52 1.05
N VAL A 40 -1.34 -16.18 0.77
CA VAL A 40 -0.10 -15.95 1.50
C VAL A 40 0.29 -14.51 1.14
N ALA A 41 0.08 -13.59 2.08
CA ALA A 41 0.77 -12.31 2.03
C ALA A 41 2.26 -12.65 1.83
N ALA A 42 2.92 -12.05 0.86
CA ALA A 42 4.35 -12.25 0.67
C ALA A 42 5.02 -11.75 1.95
N GLU A 43 5.46 -12.68 2.80
CA GLU A 43 6.21 -12.32 4.00
C GLU A 43 7.56 -11.77 3.57
N LEU A 44 8.02 -10.71 4.26
CA LEU A 44 9.38 -10.21 4.08
C LEU A 44 10.38 -11.36 4.17
N ASN A 45 11.39 -11.31 3.32
CA ASN A 45 12.54 -12.20 3.41
C ASN A 45 13.76 -11.44 3.97
N PRO A 46 13.93 -11.40 5.32
CA PRO A 46 14.98 -10.60 5.95
C PRO A 46 16.38 -11.03 5.53
N GLN A 47 16.59 -12.33 5.28
CA GLN A 47 17.89 -12.87 4.87
C GLN A 47 18.24 -12.36 3.47
N LYS A 48 17.28 -12.35 2.55
CA LYS A 48 17.47 -11.82 1.20
C LYS A 48 17.72 -10.32 1.20
N MET A 49 16.93 -9.56 1.95
CA MET A 49 17.11 -8.11 2.12
C MET A 49 18.51 -7.79 2.69
N GLN A 50 18.95 -8.51 3.72
CA GLN A 50 20.28 -8.34 4.29
C GLN A 50 21.38 -8.68 3.30
N ALA A 51 21.24 -9.77 2.52
CA ALA A 51 22.20 -10.15 1.49
C ALA A 51 22.31 -9.09 0.38
N VAL A 52 21.17 -8.53 -0.07
CA VAL A 52 21.12 -7.43 -1.04
C VAL A 52 21.82 -6.19 -0.47
N MET A 53 21.50 -5.80 0.76
CA MET A 53 22.10 -4.62 1.39
C MET A 53 23.60 -4.80 1.58
N GLN A 54 24.06 -5.97 2.04
CA GLN A 54 25.49 -6.25 2.22
C GLN A 54 26.24 -6.21 0.89
N SER A 55 25.68 -6.80 -0.17
CA SER A 55 26.35 -6.92 -1.46
C SER A 55 26.43 -5.59 -2.22
N ARG A 56 25.37 -4.76 -2.13
CA ARG A 56 25.28 -3.50 -2.90
C ARG A 56 25.77 -2.28 -2.12
N TYR A 57 25.57 -2.25 -0.79
CA TYR A 57 25.76 -1.05 0.04
C TYR A 57 26.64 -1.26 1.26
N GLY A 58 27.19 -2.48 1.46
CA GLY A 58 28.12 -2.80 2.54
C GLY A 58 27.53 -2.65 3.94
N SER A 59 28.42 -2.45 4.91
CA SER A 59 28.06 -2.35 6.34
C SER A 59 27.10 -1.22 6.67
N ASP A 60 27.22 -0.08 5.99
CA ASP A 60 26.39 1.10 6.25
C ASP A 60 24.94 0.88 5.82
N GLY A 61 24.73 0.21 4.67
CA GLY A 61 23.43 -0.22 4.23
C GLY A 61 22.79 -1.22 5.20
N VAL A 62 23.56 -2.24 5.62
CA VAL A 62 23.09 -3.23 6.62
C VAL A 62 22.75 -2.57 7.96
N ALA A 63 23.53 -1.58 8.39
CA ALA A 63 23.26 -0.87 9.64
C ALA A 63 21.92 -0.10 9.57
N LEU A 64 21.61 0.57 8.43
CA LEU A 64 20.35 1.27 8.29
C LEU A 64 19.16 0.32 8.11
N LEU A 65 19.32 -0.81 7.40
CA LEU A 65 18.31 -1.87 7.36
C LEU A 65 18.01 -2.39 8.77
N GLY A 66 19.05 -2.63 9.59
CA GLY A 66 18.90 -3.03 10.98
C GLY A 66 18.15 -1.98 11.83
N ALA A 67 18.38 -0.70 11.59
CA ALA A 67 17.65 0.38 12.27
C ALA A 67 16.18 0.42 11.82
N TRP A 68 15.89 0.22 10.53
CA TRP A 68 14.54 0.12 9.99
C TRP A 68 13.78 -1.08 10.59
N ASN A 69 14.40 -2.27 10.65
CA ASN A 69 13.80 -3.44 11.30
C ASN A 69 13.43 -3.17 12.76
N ARG A 70 14.34 -2.56 13.53
CA ARG A 70 14.03 -2.19 14.93
C ARG A 70 12.88 -1.19 15.03
N MET A 71 12.81 -0.23 14.15
CA MET A 71 11.67 0.72 14.09
C MET A 71 10.36 -0.02 13.80
N LEU A 72 10.34 -0.94 12.82
CA LEU A 72 9.16 -1.76 12.54
C LEU A 72 8.76 -2.59 13.77
N ASP A 73 9.69 -3.32 14.37
CA ASP A 73 9.42 -4.19 15.52
C ASP A 73 8.85 -3.41 16.70
N SER A 74 9.41 -2.25 17.01
CA SER A 74 8.92 -1.39 18.08
C SER A 74 7.56 -0.72 17.76
N SER A 75 7.19 -0.67 16.49
CA SER A 75 5.94 -0.04 16.03
C SER A 75 4.79 -1.02 15.84
N ARG A 76 5.02 -2.34 15.82
CA ARG A 76 3.97 -3.34 15.51
C ARG A 76 2.76 -3.24 16.43
N SER A 77 2.96 -2.98 17.72
CA SER A 77 1.88 -2.88 18.73
C SER A 77 1.27 -1.48 18.88
N LEU A 78 1.81 -0.49 18.20
CA LEU A 78 1.32 0.88 18.26
C LEU A 78 0.01 1.05 17.50
N ASP A 79 -0.73 2.12 17.80
CA ASP A 79 -1.88 2.51 16.97
C ASP A 79 -1.43 3.08 15.62
N ASN A 80 -2.36 3.22 14.68
CA ASN A 80 -2.04 3.66 13.32
C ASN A 80 -1.48 5.08 13.29
N ARG A 81 -1.91 5.97 14.20
CA ARG A 81 -1.39 7.35 14.28
C ARG A 81 0.07 7.37 14.71
N GLU A 82 0.41 6.54 15.66
CA GLU A 82 1.78 6.37 16.12
C GLU A 82 2.66 5.70 15.04
N LYS A 83 2.14 4.64 14.38
CA LYS A 83 2.84 3.98 13.25
C LYS A 83 3.23 4.94 12.14
N ILE A 84 2.28 5.76 11.66
CA ILE A 84 2.57 6.73 10.59
C ILE A 84 3.59 7.78 11.05
N THR A 85 3.58 8.14 12.34
CA THR A 85 4.55 9.08 12.91
C THR A 85 5.95 8.47 12.94
N GLN A 86 6.10 7.24 13.46
CA GLN A 86 7.39 6.54 13.53
C GLN A 86 8.02 6.37 12.14
N VAL A 87 7.23 5.92 11.16
CA VAL A 87 7.70 5.73 9.79
C VAL A 87 8.08 7.05 9.13
N ASN A 88 7.23 8.09 9.26
CA ASN A 88 7.52 9.40 8.69
C ASN A 88 8.82 9.98 9.24
N ASP A 89 8.97 9.94 10.56
CA ASP A 89 10.15 10.44 11.27
C ASP A 89 11.41 9.65 10.92
N PHE A 90 11.30 8.33 10.78
CA PHE A 90 12.44 7.49 10.42
C PHE A 90 13.02 7.92 9.08
N PHE A 91 12.23 7.97 8.02
CA PHE A 91 12.75 8.33 6.70
C PHE A 91 13.19 9.79 6.63
N ASN A 92 12.43 10.73 7.21
CA ASN A 92 12.79 12.13 7.18
C ASN A 92 14.10 12.45 7.95
N ARG A 93 14.51 11.60 8.92
CA ARG A 93 15.78 11.75 9.64
C ARG A 93 16.96 11.04 8.98
N HIS A 94 16.72 9.91 8.32
CA HIS A 94 17.81 9.05 7.84
C HIS A 94 18.12 9.21 6.37
N ILE A 95 17.20 9.75 5.58
CA ILE A 95 17.34 9.91 4.14
C ILE A 95 17.52 11.40 3.81
N ARG A 96 18.55 11.70 3.03
CA ARG A 96 18.80 13.05 2.52
C ARG A 96 18.06 13.26 1.20
N TYR A 97 17.37 14.39 1.05
CA TYR A 97 16.77 14.74 -0.23
C TYR A 97 17.86 14.96 -1.28
N THR A 98 17.75 14.25 -2.39
CA THR A 98 18.67 14.36 -3.53
C THR A 98 17.91 13.93 -4.79
N ASP A 99 18.04 14.70 -5.86
CA ASP A 99 17.36 14.40 -7.12
C ASP A 99 17.95 13.18 -7.84
N ASP A 100 17.13 12.56 -8.67
CA ASP A 100 17.44 11.34 -9.41
C ASP A 100 18.62 11.50 -10.38
N VAL A 101 18.75 12.66 -11.02
CA VAL A 101 19.84 12.91 -11.96
C VAL A 101 21.18 12.82 -11.24
N THR A 102 21.24 13.33 -10.02
CA THR A 102 22.43 13.28 -9.17
C THR A 102 22.70 11.85 -8.67
N LEU A 103 21.67 11.12 -8.24
CA LEU A 103 21.84 9.79 -7.65
C LEU A 103 22.01 8.68 -8.69
N TRP A 104 21.15 8.69 -9.71
CA TRP A 104 20.95 7.57 -10.61
C TRP A 104 21.33 7.86 -12.05
N GLN A 105 21.69 9.12 -12.37
CA GLN A 105 21.92 9.61 -13.74
C GLN A 105 20.70 9.36 -14.66
N LYS A 106 19.51 9.41 -14.07
CA LYS A 106 18.20 9.24 -14.72
C LYS A 106 17.32 10.43 -14.35
N SER A 107 16.40 10.82 -15.23
CA SER A 107 15.54 11.99 -14.99
C SER A 107 14.36 11.70 -14.06
N ASP A 108 14.02 10.43 -13.83
CA ASP A 108 12.86 10.02 -13.03
C ASP A 108 13.00 8.50 -12.77
N TYR A 109 13.55 8.15 -11.61
CA TYR A 109 13.82 6.78 -11.19
C TYR A 109 13.21 6.53 -9.82
N TRP A 110 12.22 5.66 -9.74
CA TRP A 110 11.58 5.29 -8.50
C TRP A 110 12.40 4.20 -7.80
N ALA A 111 13.16 4.59 -6.80
CA ALA A 111 14.01 3.66 -6.06
C ALA A 111 13.19 2.73 -5.15
N THR A 112 13.68 1.51 -4.96
CA THR A 112 13.13 0.61 -3.95
C THR A 112 13.46 1.11 -2.54
N PRO A 113 12.73 0.65 -1.49
CA PRO A 113 13.10 1.00 -0.11
C PRO A 113 14.55 0.60 0.24
N LEU A 114 15.06 -0.52 -0.29
CA LEU A 114 16.46 -0.91 -0.05
C LEU A 114 17.44 0.00 -0.81
N GLU A 115 17.14 0.38 -2.03
CA GLU A 115 17.96 1.35 -2.79
C GLU A 115 18.01 2.70 -2.05
N THR A 116 16.86 3.24 -1.65
CA THR A 116 16.76 4.50 -0.90
C THR A 116 17.56 4.45 0.41
N MET A 117 17.38 3.38 1.20
CA MET A 117 18.13 3.19 2.44
C MET A 117 19.62 2.94 2.20
N GLY A 118 19.95 2.20 1.15
CA GLY A 118 21.32 1.85 0.81
C GLY A 118 22.18 3.06 0.47
N VAL A 119 21.66 3.98 -0.33
CA VAL A 119 22.35 5.24 -0.67
C VAL A 119 22.09 6.37 0.33
N ARG A 120 21.17 6.17 1.28
CA ARG A 120 20.74 7.17 2.29
C ARG A 120 20.27 8.48 1.67
N ALA A 121 19.72 8.42 0.48
CA ALA A 121 19.26 9.57 -0.27
C ALA A 121 18.15 9.18 -1.23
N GLY A 122 17.34 10.15 -1.64
CA GLY A 122 16.26 9.96 -2.60
C GLY A 122 15.47 11.25 -2.78
N ASP A 123 14.58 11.25 -3.75
CA ASP A 123 13.67 12.37 -3.95
C ASP A 123 12.27 12.10 -3.39
N CYS A 124 11.26 12.88 -3.77
CA CYS A 124 9.94 12.82 -3.14
C CYS A 124 9.23 11.48 -3.32
N GLU A 125 9.37 10.84 -4.48
CA GLU A 125 8.77 9.53 -4.73
C GLU A 125 9.45 8.44 -3.90
N ASP A 126 10.76 8.47 -3.74
CA ASP A 126 11.52 7.50 -2.96
C ASP A 126 11.12 7.52 -1.48
N PHE A 127 11.02 8.73 -0.89
CA PHE A 127 10.49 8.89 0.47
C PHE A 127 9.07 8.35 0.59
N THR A 128 8.21 8.66 -0.38
CA THR A 128 6.79 8.25 -0.37
C THR A 128 6.66 6.75 -0.49
N ILE A 129 7.40 6.11 -1.41
CA ILE A 129 7.41 4.66 -1.63
C ILE A 129 7.94 3.93 -0.40
N ALA A 130 9.06 4.38 0.17
CA ALA A 130 9.65 3.74 1.35
C ALA A 130 8.72 3.82 2.58
N LYS A 131 8.05 4.95 2.78
CA LYS A 131 7.01 5.11 3.82
C LYS A 131 5.82 4.19 3.57
N TYR A 132 5.31 4.14 2.33
CA TYR A 132 4.18 3.29 1.94
C TYR A 132 4.46 1.82 2.23
N MET A 133 5.57 1.28 1.73
CA MET A 133 5.96 -0.13 1.95
C MET A 133 6.15 -0.45 3.43
N SER A 134 6.75 0.46 4.20
CA SER A 134 6.93 0.28 5.65
C SER A 134 5.62 0.25 6.42
N LEU A 135 4.62 1.04 6.00
CA LEU A 135 3.30 1.05 6.65
C LEU A 135 2.47 -0.18 6.29
N LEU A 136 2.61 -0.71 5.07
CA LEU A 136 2.03 -2.01 4.71
C LEU A 136 2.61 -3.12 5.59
N GLU A 137 3.92 -3.12 5.81
CA GLU A 137 4.61 -4.09 6.67
C GLU A 137 4.18 -3.99 8.14
N LEU A 138 3.79 -2.82 8.60
CA LEU A 138 3.18 -2.58 9.92
C LEU A 138 1.69 -2.95 9.98
N GLY A 139 1.14 -3.52 8.90
CA GLY A 139 -0.25 -4.00 8.83
C GLY A 139 -1.28 -2.90 8.61
N ILE A 140 -0.90 -1.71 8.14
CA ILE A 140 -1.88 -0.72 7.67
C ILE A 140 -2.40 -1.18 6.31
N PRO A 141 -3.72 -1.37 6.15
CA PRO A 141 -4.30 -1.84 4.89
C PRO A 141 -4.03 -0.91 3.72
N THR A 142 -3.85 -1.48 2.52
CA THR A 142 -3.61 -0.74 1.28
C THR A 142 -4.66 0.34 1.02
N GLU A 143 -5.92 0.07 1.34
CA GLU A 143 -7.06 0.98 1.13
C GLU A 143 -6.93 2.27 1.95
N GLN A 144 -6.15 2.23 3.03
CA GLN A 144 -5.87 3.38 3.89
C GLN A 144 -4.65 4.19 3.44
N LEU A 145 -3.95 3.77 2.39
CA LEU A 145 -2.72 4.41 1.92
C LEU A 145 -2.83 4.79 0.46
N ARG A 146 -2.45 6.03 0.12
CA ARG A 146 -2.33 6.48 -1.28
C ARG A 146 -1.06 7.29 -1.48
N LEU A 147 -0.30 6.95 -2.51
CA LEU A 147 0.75 7.80 -3.05
C LEU A 147 0.04 8.88 -3.87
N ILE A 148 0.27 10.15 -3.52
CA ILE A 148 -0.47 11.29 -4.11
C ILE A 148 0.52 12.16 -4.87
N TYR A 149 0.35 12.23 -6.19
CA TYR A 149 1.07 13.18 -7.03
C TYR A 149 0.41 14.55 -6.94
N VAL A 150 1.18 15.56 -6.58
CA VAL A 150 0.69 16.91 -6.33
C VAL A 150 1.50 17.96 -7.09
N ARG A 151 0.93 19.13 -7.29
CA ARG A 151 1.67 20.35 -7.58
C ARG A 151 1.89 21.08 -6.26
N ALA A 152 3.13 21.09 -5.78
CA ALA A 152 3.50 21.76 -4.53
C ALA A 152 3.89 23.23 -4.78
N GLN A 153 3.31 24.15 -4.01
CA GLN A 153 3.68 25.57 -4.03
C GLN A 153 4.94 25.77 -3.20
N ILE A 154 5.99 26.25 -3.84
CA ILE A 154 7.31 26.41 -3.22
C ILE A 154 7.63 27.89 -3.03
N GLY A 155 8.21 28.24 -1.87
CA GLY A 155 8.60 29.63 -1.57
C GLY A 155 7.56 30.42 -0.78
N GLY A 156 6.65 29.73 -0.10
CA GLY A 156 5.64 30.31 0.80
C GLY A 156 4.31 30.64 0.13
N ALA A 157 3.32 31.05 0.93
CA ALA A 157 1.92 31.18 0.53
C ALA A 157 1.66 32.20 -0.61
N GLN A 158 2.53 33.19 -0.78
CA GLN A 158 2.42 34.21 -1.83
C GLN A 158 3.19 33.84 -3.12
N SER A 159 3.90 32.72 -3.12
CA SER A 159 4.68 32.29 -4.27
C SER A 159 3.77 31.81 -5.39
N LYS A 160 4.15 32.11 -6.65
CA LYS A 160 3.53 31.56 -7.85
C LYS A 160 4.29 30.37 -8.43
N ARG A 161 5.34 29.91 -7.72
CA ARG A 161 6.18 28.79 -8.19
C ARG A 161 5.57 27.48 -7.70
N PHE A 162 5.37 26.57 -8.64
CA PHE A 162 4.90 25.21 -8.37
C PHE A 162 5.90 24.21 -8.95
N GLN A 163 6.08 23.10 -8.27
CA GLN A 163 6.84 21.96 -8.76
C GLN A 163 6.04 20.66 -8.60
N ALA A 164 6.38 19.66 -9.39
CA ALA A 164 5.90 18.30 -9.20
C ALA A 164 6.42 17.78 -7.86
N HIS A 165 5.57 17.04 -7.13
CA HIS A 165 5.92 16.49 -5.84
C HIS A 165 5.05 15.27 -5.54
N MET A 166 5.53 14.36 -4.70
CA MET A 166 4.78 13.21 -4.26
C MET A 166 4.74 13.16 -2.73
N VAL A 167 3.57 12.86 -2.17
CA VAL A 167 3.35 12.69 -0.74
C VAL A 167 2.54 11.42 -0.47
N LEU A 168 2.61 10.90 0.76
CA LEU A 168 1.79 9.78 1.19
C LEU A 168 0.58 10.30 1.96
N GLY A 169 -0.62 9.89 1.56
CA GLY A 169 -1.86 10.12 2.27
C GLY A 169 -2.26 8.88 3.08
N TYR A 170 -2.52 9.06 4.37
CA TYR A 170 -3.12 8.04 5.24
C TYR A 170 -4.58 8.40 5.51
N TYR A 171 -5.50 7.49 5.20
CA TYR A 171 -6.94 7.59 5.39
C TYR A 171 -7.38 6.66 6.53
N SER A 172 -7.93 7.20 7.62
CA SER A 172 -8.42 6.36 8.72
C SER A 172 -9.69 5.57 8.36
N SER A 173 -10.44 6.03 7.37
CA SER A 173 -11.56 5.35 6.70
C SER A 173 -11.69 5.86 5.26
N ALA A 174 -12.50 5.19 4.42
CA ALA A 174 -12.65 5.52 3.00
C ALA A 174 -13.05 6.99 2.74
N ASP A 175 -13.86 7.58 3.62
CA ASP A 175 -14.38 8.94 3.51
C ASP A 175 -13.61 9.94 4.41
N ALA A 176 -12.58 9.49 5.12
CA ALA A 176 -11.82 10.37 6.01
C ALA A 176 -10.93 11.32 5.20
N GLU A 177 -10.73 12.51 5.75
CA GLU A 177 -9.69 13.40 5.29
C GLU A 177 -8.31 12.78 5.54
N PRO A 178 -7.42 12.71 4.53
CA PRO A 178 -6.12 12.10 4.72
C PRO A 178 -5.18 12.95 5.58
N LEU A 179 -4.37 12.27 6.37
CA LEU A 179 -3.18 12.81 6.99
C LEU A 179 -2.02 12.71 5.99
N ILE A 180 -1.30 13.80 5.79
CA ILE A 180 -0.24 13.90 4.79
C ILE A 180 1.14 13.67 5.44
N LEU A 181 1.83 12.66 4.96
CA LEU A 181 3.23 12.39 5.28
C LEU A 181 4.10 12.92 4.13
N ASP A 182 5.00 13.82 4.46
CA ASP A 182 5.80 14.56 3.50
C ASP A 182 7.28 14.59 3.92
N ASN A 183 8.18 14.74 2.98
CA ASN A 183 9.60 14.95 3.25
C ASN A 183 9.97 16.45 3.34
N LEU A 184 9.17 17.33 2.73
CA LEU A 184 9.38 18.79 2.79
C LEU A 184 8.91 19.38 4.14
N ILE A 185 7.85 18.83 4.73
CA ILE A 185 7.31 19.23 6.02
C ILE A 185 7.18 18.00 6.91
N SER A 186 8.03 17.88 7.92
CA SER A 186 8.09 16.68 8.77
C SER A 186 6.83 16.48 9.61
N ARG A 187 6.08 17.56 9.92
CA ARG A 187 4.85 17.47 10.69
C ARG A 187 3.74 16.86 9.83
N ILE A 188 3.09 15.81 10.34
CA ILE A 188 1.93 15.19 9.71
C ILE A 188 0.71 16.06 9.96
N GLU A 189 0.13 16.60 8.90
CA GLU A 189 -1.04 17.48 8.93
C GLU A 189 -2.19 16.89 8.09
N PRO A 190 -3.45 17.18 8.43
CA PRO A 190 -4.56 16.87 7.53
C PRO A 190 -4.47 17.67 6.23
N ALA A 191 -5.01 17.13 5.15
CA ALA A 191 -4.93 17.76 3.81
C ALA A 191 -5.47 19.18 3.77
N SER A 192 -6.52 19.50 4.54
CA SER A 192 -7.08 20.86 4.69
C SER A 192 -6.09 21.89 5.26
N LYS A 193 -5.05 21.43 5.98
CA LYS A 193 -3.96 22.26 6.49
C LYS A 193 -2.76 22.37 5.57
N ARG A 194 -2.87 21.77 4.37
CA ARG A 194 -1.84 21.78 3.32
C ARG A 194 -2.35 22.44 2.03
N PRO A 195 -2.73 23.74 2.10
CA PRO A 195 -3.19 24.51 0.92
C PRO A 195 -2.10 24.70 -0.14
N ASP A 196 -0.84 24.47 0.23
CA ASP A 196 0.32 24.44 -0.66
C ASP A 196 0.32 23.24 -1.62
N LEU A 197 -0.44 22.17 -1.34
CA LEU A 197 -0.51 20.96 -2.15
C LEU A 197 -1.78 20.94 -3.00
N ARG A 198 -1.63 20.74 -4.30
CA ARG A 198 -2.73 20.60 -5.26
C ARG A 198 -2.72 19.21 -5.86
N PRO A 199 -3.60 18.29 -5.44
CA PRO A 199 -3.63 16.93 -5.94
C PRO A 199 -3.90 16.88 -7.45
N VAL A 200 -3.18 15.99 -8.14
CA VAL A 200 -3.35 15.72 -9.58
C VAL A 200 -3.95 14.33 -9.77
N PHE A 201 -3.31 13.33 -9.24
CA PHE A 201 -3.81 11.95 -9.16
C PHE A 201 -3.21 11.25 -7.94
N SER A 202 -3.80 10.14 -7.55
CA SER A 202 -3.26 9.27 -6.50
C SER A 202 -3.39 7.80 -6.90
N PHE A 203 -2.59 6.95 -6.32
CA PHE A 203 -2.60 5.52 -6.59
C PHE A 203 -2.08 4.73 -5.37
N ASN A 204 -2.33 3.44 -5.40
CA ASN A 204 -1.71 2.43 -4.53
C ASN A 204 -1.60 1.10 -5.31
N SER A 205 -1.47 -0.03 -4.65
CA SER A 205 -1.40 -1.34 -5.34
C SER A 205 -2.74 -1.80 -5.94
N GLU A 206 -3.87 -1.18 -5.58
CA GLU A 206 -5.23 -1.63 -5.95
C GLU A 206 -5.94 -0.68 -6.90
N GLY A 207 -5.58 0.61 -6.92
CA GLY A 207 -6.31 1.58 -7.70
C GLY A 207 -5.54 2.83 -8.07
N LEU A 208 -6.09 3.54 -9.06
CA LEU A 208 -5.64 4.84 -9.52
C LEU A 208 -6.83 5.80 -9.55
N TRP A 209 -6.68 6.95 -8.89
CA TRP A 209 -7.71 7.99 -8.75
C TRP A 209 -7.21 9.30 -9.34
N VAL A 210 -8.08 10.00 -10.07
CA VAL A 210 -7.76 11.31 -10.67
C VAL A 210 -8.51 12.41 -9.91
N GLY A 211 -7.79 13.44 -9.51
CA GLY A 211 -8.33 14.55 -8.71
C GLY A 211 -8.88 14.04 -7.38
N ASN A 212 -10.09 14.46 -7.02
CA ASN A 212 -10.78 14.08 -5.78
C ASN A 212 -11.77 12.92 -5.97
N SER A 213 -11.61 12.10 -7.03
CA SER A 213 -12.50 10.96 -7.26
C SER A 213 -12.46 9.94 -6.13
N ALA A 214 -13.63 9.50 -5.66
CA ALA A 214 -13.73 8.40 -4.70
C ALA A 214 -13.56 7.03 -5.37
N GLN A 215 -13.80 6.92 -6.68
CA GLN A 215 -13.72 5.66 -7.43
C GLN A 215 -12.41 5.55 -8.18
N SER A 216 -11.78 4.37 -8.12
CA SER A 216 -10.62 4.04 -8.96
C SER A 216 -11.02 4.03 -10.43
N GLN A 217 -10.19 4.63 -11.28
CA GLN A 217 -10.43 4.75 -12.71
C GLN A 217 -9.63 3.75 -13.55
N ALA A 218 -8.62 3.10 -12.97
CA ALA A 218 -7.77 2.17 -13.68
C ALA A 218 -6.95 1.28 -12.73
N ASP A 219 -6.42 0.19 -13.26
CA ASP A 219 -5.34 -0.58 -12.66
C ASP A 219 -4.04 0.25 -12.71
N PRO A 220 -3.42 0.55 -11.56
CA PRO A 220 -2.19 1.34 -11.50
C PRO A 220 -1.02 0.66 -12.20
N THR A 221 -0.90 -0.68 -12.11
CA THR A 221 0.20 -1.41 -12.75
C THR A 221 0.09 -1.43 -14.27
N ALA A 222 -1.13 -1.36 -14.82
CA ALA A 222 -1.34 -1.24 -16.26
C ALA A 222 -1.06 0.18 -16.79
N ARG A 223 -1.23 1.21 -15.96
CA ARG A 223 -1.10 2.62 -16.37
C ARG A 223 0.23 3.25 -16.00
N LEU A 224 0.85 2.84 -14.90
CA LEU A 224 2.09 3.40 -14.37
C LEU A 224 3.23 2.38 -14.53
N SER A 225 3.98 2.47 -15.62
CA SER A 225 5.09 1.54 -15.90
C SER A 225 6.14 1.57 -14.79
N ARG A 226 6.49 2.76 -14.25
CA ARG A 226 7.45 2.89 -13.15
C ARG A 226 6.99 2.17 -11.88
N TRP A 227 5.70 2.25 -11.55
CA TRP A 227 5.13 1.52 -10.42
C TRP A 227 5.24 0.01 -10.60
N ARG A 228 4.89 -0.49 -11.80
CA ARG A 228 5.03 -1.91 -12.12
C ARG A 228 6.48 -2.39 -12.03
N ASP A 229 7.41 -1.62 -12.59
CA ASP A 229 8.83 -1.96 -12.60
C ASP A 229 9.42 -1.88 -11.18
N LEU A 230 9.00 -0.92 -10.37
CA LEU A 230 9.33 -0.83 -8.95
C LEU A 230 8.87 -2.07 -8.18
N LEU A 231 7.59 -2.47 -8.32
CA LEU A 231 7.05 -3.63 -7.61
C LEU A 231 7.77 -4.94 -8.00
N ALA A 232 8.23 -5.07 -9.23
CA ALA A 232 9.05 -6.22 -9.65
C ALA A 232 10.37 -6.25 -8.88
N ARG A 233 11.11 -5.12 -8.81
CA ARG A 233 12.38 -5.03 -8.08
C ARG A 233 12.22 -5.21 -6.57
N VAL A 234 11.17 -4.65 -5.99
CA VAL A 234 10.83 -4.81 -4.57
C VAL A 234 10.67 -6.28 -4.20
N ARG A 235 9.94 -7.07 -5.01
CA ARG A 235 9.80 -8.53 -4.82
C ARG A 235 11.14 -9.27 -5.00
N GLU A 236 11.95 -8.84 -5.96
CA GLU A 236 13.30 -9.41 -6.17
C GLU A 236 14.25 -9.09 -5.01
N GLU A 237 13.98 -8.09 -4.22
CA GLU A 237 14.79 -7.70 -3.06
C GLU A 237 14.31 -8.33 -1.74
N GLY A 238 13.13 -8.96 -1.72
CA GLY A 238 12.66 -9.72 -0.56
C GLY A 238 11.50 -9.09 0.22
N PHE A 239 10.80 -8.11 -0.37
CA PHE A 239 9.52 -7.61 0.15
C PHE A 239 8.36 -8.50 -0.27
#